data_30c1ae8ec59010cc1ff377849054d856
#
_entry.id   30c1ae8ec59010cc1ff377849054d856
#
_cell.length_a   1.000
_cell.length_b   1.000
_cell.length_c   1.000
_cell.angle_alpha   90.00
_cell.angle_beta   90.00
_cell.angle_gamma   90.00
#
_symmetry.space_group_name_H-M   'P 1'
#
loop_
_entity.id
_entity.type
_entity.pdbx_description
1 polymer ?
#
loop_
_entity_poly.entity_id
_entity_poly.type
_entity_poly.pdbx_seq_one_letter_code
_entity_poly.pdbx_strand_id
1 'polypeptide(L)'
;MTRPTKEDRKKYDIDFAGDLKFGLGMEDEVIAMFKDKKIEVKSEKGMWQRTGNIAVEYESWGKPSGINATESDYWFHNLCINGDIYATLVFKTETLRKIV
;
A
#
# COMPACT_ATOMS: atom_id res chain seq x y z
N MET A 1 -5.98 -2.31 14.06
CA MET A 1 -6.11 -0.86 14.31
C MET A 1 -7.58 -0.52 14.43
N THR A 2 -7.98 0.11 15.51
CA THR A 2 -9.37 0.52 15.75
C THR A 2 -9.58 1.96 15.28
N ARG A 3 -10.79 2.24 14.77
CA ARG A 3 -11.15 3.61 14.42
C ARG A 3 -11.34 4.45 15.70
N PRO A 4 -10.96 5.73 15.70
CA PRO A 4 -11.24 6.61 16.81
C PRO A 4 -12.75 6.69 17.11
N THR A 5 -13.10 6.64 18.37
CA THR A 5 -14.49 6.84 18.81
C THR A 5 -14.80 8.33 18.87
N LYS A 6 -16.08 8.68 19.08
CA LYS A 6 -16.47 10.07 19.32
C LYS A 6 -15.75 10.67 20.53
N GLU A 7 -15.53 9.86 21.57
CA GLU A 7 -14.82 10.31 22.78
C GLU A 7 -13.35 10.57 22.50
N ASP A 8 -12.70 9.71 21.71
CA ASP A 8 -11.31 9.90 21.29
C ASP A 8 -11.15 11.20 20.50
N ARG A 9 -12.04 11.46 19.55
CA ARG A 9 -12.04 12.67 18.75
C ARG A 9 -12.21 13.92 19.59
N LYS A 10 -13.13 13.88 20.56
CA LYS A 10 -13.39 14.98 21.48
C LYS A 10 -12.19 15.21 22.40
N LYS A 11 -11.58 14.13 22.90
CA LYS A 11 -10.41 14.17 23.77
C LYS A 11 -9.19 14.81 23.10
N TYR A 12 -9.00 14.55 21.82
CA TYR A 12 -7.83 15.04 21.05
C TYR A 12 -8.17 16.23 20.16
N ASP A 13 -9.31 16.88 20.40
CA ASP A 13 -9.75 18.06 19.65
C ASP A 13 -9.78 17.83 18.12
N ILE A 14 -10.27 16.68 17.70
CA ILE A 14 -10.36 16.32 16.28
C ILE A 14 -11.61 16.94 15.67
N ASP A 15 -11.44 17.81 14.68
CA ASP A 15 -12.54 18.36 13.87
C ASP A 15 -12.96 17.35 12.81
N PHE A 16 -14.04 16.60 13.10
CA PHE A 16 -14.53 15.56 12.21
C PHE A 16 -14.98 16.10 10.86
N ALA A 17 -15.66 17.23 10.81
CA ALA A 17 -16.16 17.79 9.55
C ALA A 17 -15.01 18.28 8.66
N GLY A 18 -14.02 18.96 9.25
CA GLY A 18 -12.82 19.39 8.55
C GLY A 18 -11.96 18.23 8.10
N ASP A 19 -11.79 17.22 8.97
CA ASP A 19 -11.04 16.02 8.66
C ASP A 19 -11.69 15.20 7.54
N LEU A 20 -13.01 15.09 7.54
CA LEU A 20 -13.76 14.39 6.49
C LEU A 20 -13.60 15.11 5.14
N LYS A 21 -13.73 16.42 5.12
CA LYS A 21 -13.57 17.22 3.91
C LYS A 21 -12.16 17.12 3.35
N PHE A 22 -11.16 17.19 4.22
CA PHE A 22 -9.75 16.99 3.84
C PHE A 22 -9.54 15.58 3.29
N GLY A 23 -10.07 14.56 3.97
CA GLY A 23 -9.96 13.16 3.55
C GLY A 23 -10.58 12.90 2.18
N LEU A 24 -11.76 13.47 1.90
CA LEU A 24 -12.42 13.34 0.59
C LEU A 24 -11.57 13.99 -0.51
N GLY A 25 -10.96 15.15 -0.25
CA GLY A 25 -10.05 15.79 -1.20
C GLY A 25 -8.81 14.92 -1.48
N MET A 26 -8.26 14.29 -0.44
CA MET A 26 -7.12 13.38 -0.57
C MET A 26 -7.49 12.11 -1.33
N GLU A 27 -8.72 11.59 -1.14
CA GLU A 27 -9.21 10.44 -1.90
C GLU A 27 -9.25 10.74 -3.40
N ASP A 28 -9.74 11.92 -3.79
CA ASP A 28 -9.76 12.32 -5.19
C ASP A 28 -8.36 12.44 -5.78
N GLU A 29 -7.40 12.97 -5.02
CA GLU A 29 -6.00 13.04 -5.44
C GLU A 29 -5.39 11.64 -5.60
N VAL A 30 -5.66 10.74 -4.67
CA VAL A 30 -5.17 9.36 -4.73
C VAL A 30 -5.76 8.65 -5.94
N ILE A 31 -7.07 8.79 -6.18
CA ILE A 31 -7.73 8.21 -7.37
C ILE A 31 -7.10 8.76 -8.66
N ALA A 32 -6.86 10.08 -8.71
CA ALA A 32 -6.24 10.70 -9.86
C ALA A 32 -4.83 10.19 -10.13
N MET A 33 -4.06 9.86 -9.07
CA MET A 33 -2.73 9.28 -9.20
C MET A 33 -2.72 7.97 -9.97
N PHE A 34 -3.79 7.17 -9.86
CA PHE A 34 -3.85 5.83 -10.45
C PHE A 34 -4.59 5.79 -11.78
N LYS A 35 -5.23 6.89 -12.18
CA LYS A 35 -5.98 6.96 -13.43
C LYS A 35 -5.05 6.73 -14.61
N ASP A 36 -5.44 5.81 -15.49
CA ASP A 36 -4.69 5.42 -16.69
C ASP A 36 -3.27 4.90 -16.40
N LYS A 37 -3.03 4.44 -15.17
CA LYS A 37 -1.74 3.87 -14.76
C LYS A 37 -1.80 2.35 -14.75
N LYS A 38 -0.65 1.73 -15.03
CA LYS A 38 -0.49 0.29 -14.92
C LYS A 38 -0.13 -0.09 -13.49
N ILE A 39 -0.87 -1.01 -12.91
CA ILE A 39 -0.70 -1.42 -11.52
C ILE A 39 -0.34 -2.90 -11.48
N GLU A 40 0.77 -3.22 -10.83
CA GLU A 40 1.16 -4.58 -10.50
C GLU A 40 0.72 -4.88 -9.08
N VAL A 41 -0.01 -5.99 -8.89
CA VAL A 41 -0.50 -6.39 -7.57
C VAL A 41 0.19 -7.68 -7.17
N LYS A 42 0.82 -7.67 -6.01
CA LYS A 42 1.43 -8.84 -5.39
C LYS A 42 0.83 -9.05 -4.01
N SER A 43 0.73 -10.32 -3.60
CA SER A 43 0.18 -10.67 -2.29
C SER A 43 1.13 -11.60 -1.57
N GLU A 44 1.50 -11.24 -0.34
CA GLU A 44 2.29 -12.08 0.54
C GLU A 44 1.42 -12.79 1.55
N LYS A 45 1.72 -14.05 1.80
CA LYS A 45 1.13 -14.83 2.88
C LYS A 45 1.71 -14.38 4.23
N GLY A 46 1.37 -15.04 5.31
CA GLY A 46 1.65 -14.59 6.67
C GLY A 46 3.11 -14.49 7.14
N MET A 47 4.11 -14.82 6.33
CA MET A 47 5.51 -14.79 6.74
C MET A 47 5.98 -13.40 7.19
N TRP A 48 5.45 -12.34 6.60
CA TRP A 48 5.76 -10.96 6.96
C TRP A 48 5.46 -10.63 8.43
N GLN A 49 4.44 -11.30 9.03
CA GLN A 49 4.11 -11.12 10.44
C GLN A 49 5.22 -11.61 11.36
N ARG A 50 5.91 -12.68 10.97
CA ARG A 50 6.97 -13.29 11.76
C ARG A 50 8.29 -12.57 11.63
N THR A 51 8.60 -12.12 10.43
CA THR A 51 9.90 -11.53 10.10
C THR A 51 9.93 -10.02 10.20
N GLY A 52 8.75 -9.37 10.07
CA GLY A 52 8.68 -7.92 9.94
C GLY A 52 9.17 -7.39 8.60
N ASN A 53 9.39 -8.28 7.63
CA ASN A 53 9.93 -7.93 6.32
C ASN A 53 8.96 -8.26 5.21
N ILE A 54 8.98 -7.48 4.14
CA ILE A 54 8.29 -7.82 2.89
C ILE A 54 9.30 -8.42 1.90
N ALA A 55 8.82 -9.34 1.06
CA ALA A 55 9.65 -9.97 0.04
C ALA A 55 9.28 -9.42 -1.35
N VAL A 56 10.22 -8.78 -1.99
CA VAL A 56 10.05 -8.26 -3.36
C VAL A 56 10.97 -9.03 -4.29
N GLU A 57 10.37 -9.81 -5.20
CA GLU A 57 11.13 -10.55 -6.18
C GLU A 57 11.77 -9.59 -7.17
N TYR A 58 13.06 -9.76 -7.46
CA TYR A 58 13.78 -8.95 -8.42
C TYR A 58 14.49 -9.78 -9.49
N GLU A 59 14.71 -11.05 -9.24
CA GLU A 59 15.42 -11.96 -10.15
C GLU A 59 14.90 -13.38 -9.97
N SER A 60 14.83 -14.13 -11.06
CA SER A 60 14.48 -15.54 -11.07
C SER A 60 15.32 -16.25 -12.12
N TRP A 61 16.07 -17.28 -11.70
CA TRP A 61 16.94 -18.07 -12.60
C TRP A 61 17.93 -17.22 -13.39
N GLY A 62 18.51 -16.20 -12.74
CA GLY A 62 19.49 -15.30 -13.36
C GLY A 62 18.90 -14.27 -14.32
N LYS A 63 17.57 -14.17 -14.42
CA LYS A 63 16.88 -13.20 -15.27
C LYS A 63 16.08 -12.20 -14.44
N PRO A 64 15.96 -10.94 -14.87
CA PRO A 64 15.11 -9.98 -14.19
C PRO A 64 13.69 -10.51 -14.07
N SER A 65 13.10 -10.40 -12.87
CA SER A 65 11.71 -10.76 -12.62
C SER A 65 11.13 -9.84 -11.54
N GLY A 66 9.83 -9.94 -11.28
CA GLY A 66 9.17 -9.11 -10.30
C GLY A 66 9.42 -7.62 -10.56
N ILE A 67 10.01 -6.92 -9.59
CA ILE A 67 10.23 -5.48 -9.66
C ILE A 67 11.16 -5.06 -10.80
N ASN A 68 12.09 -5.92 -11.20
CA ASN A 68 13.02 -5.62 -12.29
C ASN A 68 12.46 -5.94 -13.67
N ALA A 69 11.37 -6.68 -13.75
CA ALA A 69 10.73 -7.06 -15.00
C ALA A 69 9.43 -6.31 -15.27
N THR A 70 8.78 -5.81 -14.24
CA THR A 70 7.48 -5.15 -14.37
C THR A 70 7.57 -3.84 -15.16
N GLU A 71 6.56 -3.59 -15.99
CA GLU A 71 6.38 -2.32 -16.70
C GLU A 71 5.30 -1.47 -16.04
N SER A 72 4.90 -1.82 -14.83
CA SER A 72 3.88 -1.07 -14.09
C SER A 72 4.38 0.30 -13.63
N ASP A 73 3.45 1.21 -13.45
CA ASP A 73 3.73 2.53 -12.86
C ASP A 73 3.71 2.45 -11.34
N TYR A 74 2.83 1.59 -10.79
CA TYR A 74 2.66 1.40 -9.36
C TYR A 74 2.71 -0.07 -9.00
N TRP A 75 3.19 -0.33 -7.79
CA TRP A 75 3.29 -1.66 -7.21
C TRP A 75 2.47 -1.69 -5.93
N PHE A 76 1.42 -2.51 -5.93
CA PHE A 76 0.57 -2.74 -4.77
C PHE A 76 1.00 -4.05 -4.13
N HIS A 77 1.41 -3.96 -2.87
CA HIS A 77 1.92 -5.11 -2.13
C HIS A 77 0.96 -5.44 -0.98
N ASN A 78 0.17 -6.47 -1.15
CA ASN A 78 -0.82 -6.90 -0.17
C ASN A 78 -0.15 -7.76 0.89
N LEU A 79 -0.37 -7.42 2.15
CA LEU A 79 0.02 -8.22 3.30
C LEU A 79 -1.20 -8.99 3.76
N CYS A 80 -1.14 -10.33 3.65
CA CYS A 80 -2.29 -11.19 3.91
C CYS A 80 -2.12 -11.97 5.20
N ILE A 81 -3.25 -12.23 5.87
CA ILE A 81 -3.36 -13.10 7.05
C ILE A 81 -4.51 -14.05 6.79
N ASN A 82 -4.24 -15.36 6.83
CA ASN A 82 -5.25 -16.39 6.61
C ASN A 82 -6.07 -16.22 5.33
N GLY A 83 -5.41 -15.73 4.27
CA GLY A 83 -6.04 -15.53 2.98
C GLY A 83 -6.74 -14.18 2.78
N ASP A 84 -6.84 -13.38 3.83
CA ASP A 84 -7.46 -12.06 3.77
C ASP A 84 -6.41 -10.95 3.70
N ILE A 85 -6.71 -9.89 2.99
CA ILE A 85 -5.82 -8.71 2.94
C ILE A 85 -5.93 -7.95 4.25
N TYR A 86 -4.83 -7.87 4.99
CA TYR A 86 -4.72 -7.08 6.20
C TYR A 86 -4.33 -5.62 5.90
N ALA A 87 -3.41 -5.43 4.99
CA ALA A 87 -2.94 -4.10 4.59
C ALA A 87 -2.40 -4.18 3.16
N THR A 88 -2.38 -3.04 2.49
CA THR A 88 -1.77 -2.90 1.17
C THR A 88 -0.76 -1.76 1.20
N LEU A 89 0.49 -2.07 0.85
CA LEU A 89 1.53 -1.07 0.66
C LEU A 89 1.52 -0.64 -0.79
N VAL A 90 1.54 0.66 -1.03
CA VAL A 90 1.52 1.23 -2.37
C VAL A 90 2.84 1.94 -2.63
N PHE A 91 3.52 1.52 -3.68
CA PHE A 91 4.80 2.11 -4.08
C PHE A 91 4.72 2.61 -5.52
N LYS A 92 5.42 3.69 -5.80
CA LYS A 92 5.82 3.97 -7.18
C LYS A 92 6.83 2.89 -7.57
N THR A 93 6.59 2.22 -8.69
CA THR A 93 7.44 1.10 -9.11
C THR A 93 8.91 1.52 -9.24
N GLU A 94 9.15 2.67 -9.82
CA GLU A 94 10.51 3.21 -9.98
C GLU A 94 11.21 3.42 -8.64
N THR A 95 10.49 3.94 -7.65
CA THR A 95 11.03 4.15 -6.30
C THR A 95 11.37 2.83 -5.63
N LEU A 96 10.45 1.86 -5.69
CA LEU A 96 10.67 0.53 -5.11
C LEU A 96 11.86 -0.18 -5.76
N ARG A 97 11.99 -0.06 -7.08
CA ARG A 97 13.12 -0.65 -7.83
C ARG A 97 14.47 -0.11 -7.36
N LYS A 98 14.54 1.15 -6.98
CA LYS A 98 15.77 1.76 -6.46
C LYS A 98 16.12 1.29 -5.05
N ILE A 99 15.14 0.90 -4.26
CA ILE A 99 15.33 0.46 -2.87
C ILE A 99 15.76 -1.01 -2.81
N VAL A 100 15.26 -1.82 -3.72
CA VAL A 100 15.48 -3.27 -3.72
C VAL A 100 16.87 -3.65 -4.23
#